data_ae4cc5b0de3520f776dbb6e11b84f3af
#
_entry.id   ae4cc5b0de3520f776dbb6e11b84f3af
#
_cell.length_a   1.000
_cell.length_b   1.000
_cell.length_c   1.000
_cell.angle_alpha   90.00
_cell.angle_beta   90.00
_cell.angle_gamma   90.00
#
_symmetry.space_group_name_H-M   'P 1'
#
loop_
_entity.id
_entity.type
_entity.pdbx_description
1 polymer ?
#
loop_
_entity_poly.entity_id
_entity_poly.type
_entity_poly.pdbx_seq_one_letter_code
_entity_poly.pdbx_strand_id
1 'polypeptide(L)'
;MKFSLVFFFYLIIFSLSSQSIDPDDSFTFELGLPNAINNKAYRSIMQGLVCISPSYQYALKNGISFGVGLHYSYFAINEYRVQPKIFGGIHSAVAFLKLGHEKFWTEGFGTETGCKIGYLNSFALSDSIKNYRRTEATFIEPFISFIATSSVNSSYRLTIGFPFYGFNFTPETIGILDSNLGYSNADFSKIASAFTISFGYTFYFNGKKNPDED
;
A
#
# COMPACT_ATOMS: atom_id res chain seq x y z
N MET A 1 19.29 -1.64 16.41
CA MET A 1 19.17 -1.28 15.00
C MET A 1 20.10 -2.02 14.01
N LYS A 2 21.27 -2.51 14.41
CA LYS A 2 22.21 -3.21 13.50
C LYS A 2 21.76 -4.63 13.09
N PHE A 3 21.05 -5.35 13.94
CA PHE A 3 20.54 -6.71 13.66
C PHE A 3 19.44 -6.77 12.60
N SER A 4 18.62 -5.72 12.48
CA SER A 4 17.50 -5.66 11.53
C SER A 4 17.97 -5.57 10.06
N LEU A 5 19.09 -4.89 9.83
CA LEU A 5 19.64 -4.70 8.48
C LEU A 5 20.29 -5.99 7.95
N VAL A 6 20.98 -6.74 8.81
CA VAL A 6 21.62 -8.02 8.47
C VAL A 6 20.57 -9.08 8.16
N PHE A 7 19.45 -9.11 8.91
CA PHE A 7 18.36 -10.04 8.66
C PHE A 7 17.64 -9.74 7.33
N PHE A 8 17.51 -8.47 6.97
CA PHE A 8 16.93 -8.04 5.68
C PHE A 8 17.84 -8.41 4.51
N PHE A 9 19.17 -8.28 4.65
CA PHE A 9 20.15 -8.72 3.66
C PHE A 9 20.17 -10.26 3.50
N TYR A 10 20.00 -11.01 4.58
CA TYR A 10 19.93 -12.47 4.56
C TYR A 10 18.69 -12.97 3.82
N LEU A 11 17.52 -12.31 4.01
CA LEU A 11 16.29 -12.61 3.27
C LEU A 11 16.44 -12.37 1.77
N ILE A 12 17.15 -11.32 1.36
CA ILE A 12 17.43 -11.03 -0.07
C ILE A 12 18.34 -12.10 -0.70
N ILE A 13 19.37 -12.58 0.02
CA ILE A 13 20.32 -13.59 -0.50
C ILE A 13 19.65 -14.96 -0.65
N PHE A 14 18.75 -15.34 0.25
CA PHE A 14 17.99 -16.60 0.13
C PHE A 14 16.99 -16.60 -1.04
N SER A 15 16.63 -15.42 -1.55
CA SER A 15 15.71 -15.27 -2.68
C SER A 15 16.33 -15.61 -4.04
N LEU A 16 17.65 -15.70 -4.14
CA LEU A 16 18.36 -15.86 -5.42
C LEU A 16 18.52 -17.31 -5.90
N SER A 17 18.08 -18.30 -5.13
CA SER A 17 18.23 -19.69 -5.52
C SER A 17 16.97 -20.30 -6.12
N SER A 18 17.10 -20.81 -7.33
CA SER A 18 16.14 -21.64 -8.09
C SER A 18 14.69 -21.13 -8.14
N GLN A 19 14.36 -20.46 -9.23
CA GLN A 19 13.01 -20.09 -9.61
C GLN A 19 12.38 -21.25 -10.39
N SER A 20 11.16 -21.65 -10.06
CA SER A 20 10.46 -22.75 -10.75
C SER A 20 9.75 -22.32 -12.03
N ILE A 21 9.43 -21.02 -12.13
CA ILE A 21 8.74 -20.41 -13.26
C ILE A 21 9.24 -18.99 -13.41
N ASP A 22 9.51 -18.55 -14.63
CA ASP A 22 9.84 -17.15 -14.92
C ASP A 22 8.59 -16.30 -14.86
N PRO A 23 8.59 -15.19 -14.09
CA PRO A 23 7.49 -14.24 -14.10
C PRO A 23 7.47 -13.50 -15.44
N ASP A 24 6.28 -13.08 -15.86
CA ASP A 24 6.06 -12.32 -17.09
C ASP A 24 5.42 -10.96 -16.78
N ASP A 25 5.38 -10.13 -17.80
CA ASP A 25 4.70 -8.84 -17.75
C ASP A 25 3.24 -9.05 -17.36
N SER A 26 2.78 -8.21 -16.45
CA SER A 26 1.47 -8.43 -15.86
C SER A 26 0.74 -7.14 -15.52
N PHE A 27 -0.58 -7.26 -15.49
CA PHE A 27 -1.46 -6.27 -14.91
C PHE A 27 -2.11 -6.84 -13.65
N THR A 28 -2.01 -6.10 -12.56
CA THR A 28 -2.58 -6.48 -11.27
C THR A 28 -3.63 -5.46 -10.84
N PHE A 29 -4.77 -5.93 -10.37
CA PHE A 29 -5.79 -5.11 -9.71
C PHE A 29 -5.95 -5.59 -8.27
N GLU A 30 -5.74 -4.72 -7.30
CA GLU A 30 -5.86 -5.02 -5.87
C GLU A 30 -6.98 -4.19 -5.24
N LEU A 31 -7.77 -4.83 -4.39
CA LEU A 31 -8.79 -4.22 -3.53
C LEU A 31 -8.48 -4.60 -2.08
N GLY A 32 -8.46 -3.63 -1.18
CA GLY A 32 -8.08 -3.89 0.20
C GLY A 32 -8.72 -2.95 1.21
N LEU A 33 -8.36 -3.21 2.46
CA LEU A 33 -8.78 -2.44 3.62
C LEU A 33 -7.55 -1.83 4.29
N PRO A 34 -7.43 -0.50 4.30
CA PRO A 34 -6.37 0.19 5.03
C PRO A 34 -6.79 0.37 6.49
N ASN A 35 -5.85 0.20 7.40
CA ASN A 35 -6.04 0.45 8.83
C ASN A 35 -4.96 1.43 9.32
N ALA A 36 -5.37 2.60 9.81
CA ALA A 36 -4.45 3.63 10.31
C ALA A 36 -3.66 3.13 11.53
N ILE A 37 -2.31 3.30 11.55
CA ILE A 37 -1.48 2.70 12.60
C ILE A 37 -0.61 3.69 13.38
N ASN A 38 -0.01 4.66 12.76
CA ASN A 38 1.16 5.32 13.35
C ASN A 38 0.83 6.63 14.10
N ASN A 39 0.25 7.61 13.42
CA ASN A 39 -0.17 8.86 14.04
C ASN A 39 -1.37 8.58 14.96
N LYS A 40 -1.26 8.93 16.26
CA LYS A 40 -2.30 8.59 17.25
C LYS A 40 -3.65 9.23 16.94
N ALA A 41 -3.64 10.49 16.51
CA ALA A 41 -4.86 11.18 16.13
C ALA A 41 -5.47 10.55 14.87
N TYR A 42 -4.65 10.28 13.84
CA TYR A 42 -5.11 9.62 12.62
C TYR A 42 -5.73 8.25 12.92
N ARG A 43 -5.05 7.43 13.72
CA ARG A 43 -5.56 6.11 14.13
C ARG A 43 -6.84 6.17 14.95
N SER A 44 -7.00 7.20 15.79
CA SER A 44 -8.19 7.30 16.66
C SER A 44 -9.40 7.87 15.93
N ILE A 45 -9.18 8.82 15.03
CA ILE A 45 -10.25 9.59 14.36
C ILE A 45 -10.64 8.98 13.03
N MET A 46 -9.65 8.44 12.28
CA MET A 46 -9.86 7.99 10.90
C MET A 46 -10.04 6.47 10.85
N GLN A 47 -11.04 6.03 10.11
CA GLN A 47 -11.32 4.63 9.82
C GLN A 47 -11.12 4.37 8.33
N GLY A 48 -10.18 3.52 7.97
CA GLY A 48 -9.97 3.11 6.59
C GLY A 48 -11.10 2.21 6.11
N LEU A 49 -11.66 2.54 4.95
CA LEU A 49 -12.80 1.82 4.38
C LEU A 49 -12.44 1.02 3.14
N VAL A 50 -11.58 1.59 2.29
CA VAL A 50 -11.21 0.95 1.02
C VAL A 50 -9.86 1.45 0.54
N CYS A 51 -9.08 0.57 -0.09
CA CYS A 51 -8.00 0.95 -0.99
C CYS A 51 -8.10 0.14 -2.29
N ILE A 52 -7.74 0.77 -3.41
CA ILE A 52 -7.77 0.20 -4.75
C ILE A 52 -6.42 0.50 -5.40
N SER A 53 -5.78 -0.51 -6.00
CA SER A 53 -4.43 -0.34 -6.54
C SER A 53 -4.26 -1.11 -7.85
N PRO A 54 -4.64 -0.53 -9.00
CA PRO A 54 -4.26 -1.05 -10.31
C PRO A 54 -2.78 -0.77 -10.61
N SER A 55 -2.07 -1.76 -11.16
CA SER A 55 -0.68 -1.59 -11.55
C SER A 55 -0.30 -2.48 -12.74
N TYR A 56 0.57 -1.95 -13.59
CA TYR A 56 1.28 -2.70 -14.62
C TYR A 56 2.70 -2.98 -14.15
N GLN A 57 3.23 -4.15 -14.47
CA GLN A 57 4.55 -4.61 -14.08
C GLN A 57 5.24 -5.24 -15.29
N TYR A 58 6.48 -4.81 -15.52
CA TYR A 58 7.45 -5.46 -16.38
C TYR A 58 8.34 -6.37 -15.53
N ALA A 59 8.50 -7.63 -15.89
CA ALA A 59 9.27 -8.60 -15.13
C ALA A 59 10.50 -9.08 -15.92
N LEU A 60 11.63 -9.18 -15.21
CA LEU A 60 12.84 -9.77 -15.73
C LEU A 60 12.88 -11.27 -15.38
N LYS A 61 13.57 -12.10 -16.19
CA LYS A 61 13.73 -13.55 -15.96
C LYS A 61 14.27 -13.90 -14.56
N ASN A 62 15.07 -13.02 -13.94
CA ASN A 62 15.59 -13.19 -12.59
C ASN A 62 14.59 -12.82 -11.45
N GLY A 63 13.34 -12.53 -11.80
CA GLY A 63 12.30 -12.16 -10.85
C GLY A 63 12.24 -10.69 -10.45
N ILE A 64 13.23 -9.88 -10.82
CA ILE A 64 13.16 -8.43 -10.56
C ILE A 64 12.08 -7.83 -11.45
N SER A 65 11.23 -7.02 -10.86
CA SER A 65 10.12 -6.37 -11.53
C SER A 65 10.11 -4.86 -11.32
N PHE A 66 9.71 -4.15 -12.38
CA PHE A 66 9.50 -2.72 -12.39
C PHE A 66 8.07 -2.45 -12.82
N GLY A 67 7.39 -1.55 -12.14
CA GLY A 67 5.99 -1.27 -12.46
C GLY A 67 5.61 0.18 -12.26
N VAL A 68 4.43 0.50 -12.78
CA VAL A 68 3.76 1.77 -12.57
C VAL A 68 2.32 1.49 -12.18
N GLY A 69 1.74 2.37 -11.38
CA GLY A 69 0.35 2.18 -10.99
C GLY A 69 -0.25 3.38 -10.31
N LEU A 70 -1.51 3.20 -9.96
CA LEU A 70 -2.28 4.15 -9.19
C LEU A 70 -2.72 3.48 -7.90
N HIS A 71 -2.75 4.24 -6.81
CA HIS A 71 -3.32 3.79 -5.56
C HIS A 71 -4.31 4.83 -5.08
N TYR A 72 -5.49 4.38 -4.72
CA TYR A 72 -6.51 5.19 -4.09
C TYR A 72 -6.85 4.61 -2.74
N SER A 73 -6.95 5.44 -1.71
CA SER A 73 -7.47 5.03 -0.40
C SER A 73 -8.44 6.06 0.16
N TYR A 74 -9.45 5.56 0.87
CA TYR A 74 -10.43 6.39 1.56
C TYR A 74 -10.48 6.05 3.04
N PHE A 75 -10.36 7.10 3.86
CA PHE A 75 -10.49 7.05 5.30
C PHE A 75 -11.65 7.94 5.72
N ALA A 76 -12.69 7.36 6.32
CA ALA A 76 -13.81 8.10 6.87
C ALA A 76 -13.49 8.60 8.28
N ILE A 77 -14.10 9.72 8.66
CA ILE A 77 -14.09 10.20 10.05
C ILE A 77 -14.98 9.28 10.88
N ASN A 78 -14.45 8.77 11.99
CA ASN A 78 -15.23 8.01 12.95
C ASN A 78 -16.03 8.97 13.85
N GLU A 79 -17.30 9.16 13.53
CA GLU A 79 -18.20 10.11 14.20
C GLU A 79 -18.37 9.84 15.71
N TYR A 80 -18.15 8.59 16.15
CA TYR A 80 -18.23 8.21 17.56
C TYR A 80 -17.00 8.63 18.38
N ARG A 81 -15.93 9.04 17.70
CA ARG A 81 -14.68 9.47 18.32
C ARG A 81 -14.48 10.99 18.31
N VAL A 82 -15.40 11.72 17.70
CA VAL A 82 -15.33 13.18 17.53
C VAL A 82 -16.60 13.82 18.07
N GLN A 83 -16.43 14.89 18.87
CA GLN A 83 -17.55 15.69 19.36
C GLN A 83 -17.27 17.17 19.07
N PRO A 84 -18.20 17.96 18.44
CA PRO A 84 -19.47 17.48 17.87
C PRO A 84 -19.25 16.44 16.76
N LYS A 85 -20.26 15.65 16.43
CA LYS A 85 -20.19 14.69 15.32
C LYS A 85 -19.88 15.41 14.01
N ILE A 86 -18.86 14.93 13.30
CA ILE A 86 -18.41 15.47 12.03
C ILE A 86 -18.42 14.33 11.01
N PHE A 87 -19.01 14.57 9.86
CA PHE A 87 -19.04 13.62 8.75
C PHE A 87 -18.05 14.04 7.66
N GLY A 88 -17.46 13.06 7.00
CA GLY A 88 -16.50 13.28 5.94
C GLY A 88 -15.35 12.28 5.97
N GLY A 89 -14.26 12.66 5.33
CA GLY A 89 -13.09 11.78 5.28
C GLY A 89 -11.93 12.35 4.47
N ILE A 90 -10.93 11.51 4.29
CA ILE A 90 -9.73 11.80 3.52
C ILE A 90 -9.66 10.84 2.33
N HIS A 91 -9.65 11.41 1.13
CA HIS A 91 -9.39 10.72 -0.11
C HIS A 91 -7.92 10.88 -0.47
N SER A 92 -7.22 9.81 -0.71
CA SER A 92 -5.80 9.83 -1.08
C SER A 92 -5.62 9.15 -2.43
N ALA A 93 -5.15 9.89 -3.42
CA ALA A 93 -4.83 9.41 -4.75
C ALA A 93 -3.31 9.48 -4.97
N VAL A 94 -2.71 8.39 -5.41
CA VAL A 94 -1.26 8.26 -5.61
C VAL A 94 -0.99 7.75 -7.02
N ALA A 95 -0.01 8.34 -7.69
CA ALA A 95 0.67 7.72 -8.82
C ALA A 95 2.04 7.22 -8.34
N PHE A 96 2.37 5.95 -8.60
CA PHE A 96 3.57 5.34 -8.06
C PHE A 96 4.38 4.56 -9.10
N LEU A 97 5.67 4.44 -8.80
CA LEU A 97 6.59 3.47 -9.37
C LEU A 97 6.71 2.29 -8.40
N LYS A 98 6.71 1.08 -8.92
CA LYS A 98 6.88 -0.16 -8.17
C LYS A 98 8.24 -0.76 -8.50
N LEU A 99 8.98 -1.19 -7.49
CA LEU A 99 10.14 -2.04 -7.61
C LEU A 99 9.89 -3.28 -6.75
N GLY A 100 10.01 -4.46 -7.36
CA GLY A 100 9.73 -5.72 -6.67
C GLY A 100 10.65 -6.84 -7.10
N HIS A 101 10.51 -7.94 -6.38
CA HIS A 101 11.10 -9.23 -6.72
C HIS A 101 10.00 -10.28 -6.55
N GLU A 102 9.54 -10.84 -7.68
CA GLU A 102 8.56 -11.90 -7.75
C GLU A 102 9.27 -13.23 -7.91
N LYS A 103 8.92 -14.22 -7.08
CA LYS A 103 9.50 -15.55 -7.10
C LYS A 103 8.41 -16.61 -6.99
N PHE A 104 8.40 -17.54 -7.93
CA PHE A 104 7.60 -18.75 -7.87
C PHE A 104 8.40 -19.89 -7.23
N TRP A 105 7.88 -20.42 -6.13
CA TRP A 105 8.44 -21.53 -5.37
C TRP A 105 7.98 -22.88 -5.93
N THR A 106 6.78 -22.90 -6.48
CA THR A 106 6.14 -24.01 -7.16
C THR A 106 5.26 -23.46 -8.30
N GLU A 107 4.76 -24.32 -9.17
CA GLU A 107 3.81 -23.92 -10.21
C GLU A 107 2.53 -23.25 -9.66
N GLY A 108 2.11 -23.64 -8.45
CA GLY A 108 0.90 -23.12 -7.80
C GLY A 108 1.11 -21.97 -6.84
N PHE A 109 2.36 -21.68 -6.42
CA PHE A 109 2.61 -20.72 -5.34
C PHE A 109 3.86 -19.87 -5.60
N GLY A 110 3.70 -18.56 -5.40
CA GLY A 110 4.76 -17.59 -5.47
C GLY A 110 4.66 -16.53 -4.37
N THR A 111 5.68 -15.71 -4.29
CA THR A 111 5.72 -14.52 -3.43
C THR A 111 6.31 -13.35 -4.20
N GLU A 112 5.85 -12.16 -3.88
CA GLU A 112 6.48 -10.93 -4.33
C GLU A 112 6.77 -10.03 -3.13
N THR A 113 7.96 -9.46 -3.08
CA THR A 113 8.33 -8.45 -2.10
C THR A 113 8.80 -7.21 -2.82
N GLY A 114 8.45 -6.03 -2.31
CA GLY A 114 8.84 -4.81 -3.01
C GLY A 114 8.47 -3.54 -2.27
N CYS A 115 8.61 -2.46 -3.01
CA CYS A 115 8.28 -1.13 -2.55
C CYS A 115 7.61 -0.33 -3.67
N LYS A 116 6.54 0.38 -3.33
CA LYS A 116 5.91 1.38 -4.19
C LYS A 116 6.36 2.76 -3.69
N ILE A 117 6.83 3.63 -4.59
CA ILE A 117 7.25 5.00 -4.28
C ILE A 117 6.50 5.92 -5.22
N GLY A 118 5.86 6.96 -4.71
CA GLY A 118 4.99 7.77 -5.53
C GLY A 118 4.73 9.17 -4.99
N TYR A 119 3.88 9.86 -5.74
CA TYR A 119 3.37 11.19 -5.42
C TYR A 119 1.91 11.08 -5.01
N LEU A 120 1.62 11.61 -3.82
CA LEU A 120 0.31 11.61 -3.19
C LEU A 120 -0.37 12.97 -3.36
N ASN A 121 -1.63 12.94 -3.78
CA ASN A 121 -2.60 14.01 -3.61
C ASN A 121 -3.69 13.54 -2.63
N SER A 122 -3.80 14.21 -1.51
CA SER A 122 -4.80 13.93 -0.49
C SER A 122 -5.81 15.07 -0.40
N PHE A 123 -7.09 14.72 -0.29
CA PHE A 123 -8.20 15.67 -0.21
C PHE A 123 -9.01 15.35 1.04
N ALA A 124 -8.97 16.26 2.01
CA ALA A 124 -9.80 16.18 3.20
C ALA A 124 -11.11 16.95 2.98
N LEU A 125 -12.22 16.30 3.23
CA LEU A 125 -13.57 16.80 3.12
C LEU A 125 -14.31 16.53 4.42
N SER A 126 -14.96 17.54 4.98
CA SER A 126 -15.89 17.35 6.11
C SER A 126 -16.96 18.46 6.11
N ASP A 127 -18.05 18.23 6.80
CA ASP A 127 -19.11 19.23 7.02
C ASP A 127 -18.65 20.44 7.84
N SER A 128 -17.54 20.32 8.56
CA SER A 128 -16.92 21.43 9.30
C SER A 128 -16.00 22.30 8.45
N ILE A 129 -15.70 21.92 7.20
CA ILE A 129 -14.82 22.66 6.29
C ILE A 129 -15.65 23.21 5.13
N LYS A 130 -15.59 24.54 4.89
CA LYS A 130 -16.29 25.16 3.76
C LYS A 130 -15.76 24.72 2.39
N ASN A 131 -14.45 24.42 2.30
CA ASN A 131 -13.77 23.96 1.09
C ASN A 131 -12.90 22.77 1.44
N TYR A 132 -12.65 21.85 0.46
CA TYR A 132 -11.71 20.75 0.66
C TYR A 132 -10.30 21.28 0.97
N ARG A 133 -9.57 20.54 1.80
CA ARG A 133 -8.14 20.78 2.04
C ARG A 133 -7.32 19.80 1.24
N ARG A 134 -6.44 20.32 0.40
CA ARG A 134 -5.51 19.52 -0.38
C ARG A 134 -4.15 19.46 0.30
N THR A 135 -3.56 18.28 0.33
CA THR A 135 -2.20 18.04 0.81
C THR A 135 -1.46 17.19 -0.22
N GLU A 136 -0.27 17.63 -0.58
CA GLU A 136 0.63 16.93 -1.48
C GLU A 136 1.82 16.39 -0.69
N ALA A 137 2.20 15.14 -0.96
CA ALA A 137 3.28 14.49 -0.21
C ALA A 137 3.91 13.33 -0.99
N THR A 138 5.02 12.83 -0.48
CA THR A 138 5.63 11.59 -0.98
C THR A 138 4.93 10.37 -0.39
N PHE A 139 4.70 9.37 -1.21
CA PHE A 139 4.13 8.08 -0.82
C PHE A 139 5.20 6.99 -0.89
N ILE A 140 5.28 6.15 0.15
CA ILE A 140 6.15 4.97 0.18
C ILE A 140 5.35 3.82 0.77
N GLU A 141 5.32 2.67 0.08
CA GLU A 141 4.63 1.47 0.56
C GLU A 141 5.51 0.24 0.34
N PRO A 142 6.27 -0.22 1.35
CA PRO A 142 6.80 -1.57 1.35
C PRO A 142 5.68 -2.58 1.45
N PHE A 143 5.79 -3.69 0.71
CA PHE A 143 4.77 -4.73 0.67
C PHE A 143 5.37 -6.13 0.53
N ILE A 144 4.55 -7.12 0.90
CA ILE A 144 4.73 -8.53 0.57
C ILE A 144 3.42 -9.08 0.04
N SER A 145 3.48 -9.83 -1.07
CA SER A 145 2.33 -10.50 -1.68
C SER A 145 2.57 -12.01 -1.72
N PHE A 146 1.53 -12.76 -1.41
CA PHE A 146 1.45 -14.19 -1.60
C PHE A 146 0.63 -14.44 -2.87
N ILE A 147 1.16 -15.25 -3.77
CA ILE A 147 0.61 -15.47 -5.11
C ILE A 147 0.14 -16.91 -5.20
N ALA A 148 -1.14 -17.10 -5.52
CA ALA A 148 -1.72 -18.41 -5.82
C ALA A 148 -2.06 -18.46 -7.30
N THR A 149 -1.41 -19.33 -8.05
CA THR A 149 -1.63 -19.51 -9.48
C THR A 149 -3.02 -20.10 -9.74
N SER A 150 -3.79 -19.46 -10.59
CA SER A 150 -5.11 -19.94 -11.03
C SER A 150 -5.04 -20.61 -12.42
N SER A 151 -4.21 -20.04 -13.30
CA SER A 151 -3.93 -20.57 -14.63
C SER A 151 -2.56 -20.12 -15.11
N VAL A 152 -2.14 -20.54 -16.31
CA VAL A 152 -0.88 -20.08 -16.92
C VAL A 152 -0.84 -18.56 -17.01
N ASN A 153 -1.97 -17.92 -17.29
CA ASN A 153 -2.04 -16.46 -17.50
C ASN A 153 -2.63 -15.69 -16.32
N SER A 154 -2.93 -16.33 -15.18
CA SER A 154 -3.58 -15.62 -14.09
C SER A 154 -3.21 -16.15 -12.71
N SER A 155 -3.29 -15.26 -11.72
CA SER A 155 -3.10 -15.61 -10.31
C SER A 155 -3.93 -14.70 -9.40
N TYR A 156 -4.23 -15.21 -8.22
CA TYR A 156 -4.74 -14.43 -7.10
C TYR A 156 -3.58 -13.96 -6.24
N ARG A 157 -3.74 -12.78 -5.61
CA ARG A 157 -2.75 -12.21 -4.70
C ARG A 157 -3.39 -11.86 -3.37
N LEU A 158 -2.68 -12.15 -2.29
CA LEU A 158 -2.94 -11.60 -0.97
C LEU A 158 -1.75 -10.72 -0.62
N THR A 159 -1.96 -9.40 -0.56
CA THR A 159 -0.91 -8.42 -0.32
C THR A 159 -1.06 -7.80 1.06
N ILE A 160 0.05 -7.77 1.79
CA ILE A 160 0.21 -7.03 3.03
C ILE A 160 1.11 -5.84 2.73
N GLY A 161 0.60 -4.62 2.97
CA GLY A 161 1.29 -3.38 2.70
C GLY A 161 1.36 -2.47 3.92
N PHE A 162 2.36 -1.59 3.90
CA PHE A 162 2.58 -0.57 4.94
C PHE A 162 2.73 0.81 4.28
N PRO A 163 1.63 1.44 3.81
CA PRO A 163 1.68 2.74 3.20
C PRO A 163 2.02 3.86 4.21
N PHE A 164 3.01 4.66 3.86
CA PHE A 164 3.40 5.91 4.51
C PHE A 164 2.97 7.06 3.61
N TYR A 165 2.05 7.89 4.08
CA TYR A 165 1.41 8.93 3.26
C TYR A 165 2.19 10.25 3.22
N GLY A 166 3.32 10.35 3.91
CA GLY A 166 4.23 11.49 3.86
C GLY A 166 3.71 12.81 4.43
N PHE A 167 2.50 12.85 4.99
CA PHE A 167 1.95 14.01 5.68
C PHE A 167 1.68 13.74 7.15
N ASN A 168 1.69 14.79 7.95
CA ASN A 168 1.28 14.73 9.35
C ASN A 168 -0.21 15.06 9.45
N PHE A 169 -0.96 14.16 10.06
CA PHE A 169 -2.39 14.39 10.29
C PHE A 169 -2.59 15.15 11.60
N THR A 170 -3.34 16.26 11.52
CA THR A 170 -3.83 16.99 12.69
C THR A 170 -5.36 17.12 12.60
N PRO A 171 -6.08 17.27 13.74
CA PRO A 171 -7.53 17.44 13.74
C PRO A 171 -8.02 18.61 12.87
N GLU A 172 -7.24 19.68 12.78
CA GLU A 172 -7.55 20.83 11.91
C GLU A 172 -7.62 20.42 10.43
N THR A 173 -6.95 19.35 10.02
CA THR A 173 -7.01 18.84 8.64
C THR A 173 -8.44 18.50 8.23
N ILE A 174 -9.26 18.07 9.18
CA ILE A 174 -10.68 17.73 8.97
C ILE A 174 -11.62 18.77 9.58
N GLY A 175 -11.11 19.93 9.98
CA GLY A 175 -11.91 21.06 10.48
C GLY A 175 -12.23 21.04 11.98
N ILE A 176 -11.58 20.20 12.76
CA ILE A 176 -11.69 20.19 14.21
C ILE A 176 -10.72 21.25 14.75
N LEU A 177 -11.27 22.33 15.29
CA LEU A 177 -10.46 23.45 15.82
C LEU A 177 -10.17 23.33 17.32
N ASP A 178 -10.81 22.40 18.01
CA ASP A 178 -10.67 22.25 19.44
C ASP A 178 -9.41 21.46 19.78
N SER A 179 -8.43 22.16 20.41
CA SER A 179 -7.21 21.58 20.93
C SER A 179 -7.42 20.62 22.12
N ASN A 180 -8.64 20.55 22.66
CA ASN A 180 -8.99 19.80 23.87
C ASN A 180 -9.35 18.32 23.61
N LEU A 181 -9.12 17.78 22.41
CA LEU A 181 -9.33 16.36 22.11
C LEU A 181 -8.37 15.41 22.84
N GLY A 182 -7.55 15.92 23.76
CA GLY A 182 -6.65 15.12 24.57
C GLY A 182 -5.40 14.58 23.82
N TYR A 183 -5.06 15.19 22.68
CA TYR A 183 -3.83 14.89 21.94
C TYR A 183 -2.72 15.89 22.26
N SER A 184 -1.51 15.40 22.42
CA SER A 184 -0.30 16.23 22.57
C SER A 184 0.33 16.52 21.22
N ASN A 185 1.21 17.55 21.15
CA ASN A 185 1.97 17.82 19.92
C ASN A 185 2.79 16.59 19.45
N ALA A 186 3.22 15.71 20.36
CA ALA A 186 3.92 14.49 20.02
C ALA A 186 3.00 13.46 19.29
N ASP A 187 1.70 13.52 19.52
CA ASP A 187 0.72 12.63 18.88
C ASP A 187 0.50 12.99 17.39
N PHE A 188 0.80 14.26 17.01
CA PHE A 188 0.70 14.78 15.65
C PHE A 188 2.00 14.73 14.85
N SER A 189 3.15 14.58 15.54
CA SER A 189 4.49 14.66 14.91
C SER A 189 4.79 13.48 13.98
N LYS A 190 4.04 12.39 14.07
CA LYS A 190 4.25 11.19 13.27
C LYS A 190 3.50 11.27 11.95
N ILE A 191 4.16 10.82 10.88
CA ILE A 191 3.57 10.71 9.55
C ILE A 191 2.34 9.78 9.57
N ALA A 192 1.29 10.16 8.86
CA ALA A 192 0.13 9.31 8.65
C ALA A 192 0.55 8.04 7.89
N SER A 193 0.22 6.90 8.44
CA SER A 193 0.52 5.61 7.83
C SER A 193 -0.57 4.59 8.14
N ALA A 194 -0.63 3.55 7.33
CA ALA A 194 -1.59 2.48 7.52
C ALA A 194 -0.91 1.10 7.40
N PHE A 195 -1.63 0.11 7.83
CA PHE A 195 -1.44 -1.29 7.49
C PHE A 195 -2.57 -1.69 6.53
N THR A 196 -2.25 -2.31 5.40
CA THR A 196 -3.23 -2.73 4.40
C THR A 196 -3.20 -4.24 4.23
N ILE A 197 -4.39 -4.82 4.09
CA ILE A 197 -4.56 -6.18 3.58
C ILE A 197 -5.40 -6.05 2.32
N SER A 198 -4.84 -6.50 1.20
CA SER A 198 -5.47 -6.41 -0.12
C SER A 198 -5.57 -7.79 -0.75
N PHE A 199 -6.69 -8.04 -1.41
CA PHE A 199 -6.87 -9.17 -2.30
C PHE A 199 -6.78 -8.66 -3.74
N GLY A 200 -6.02 -9.37 -4.58
CA GLY A 200 -5.77 -8.96 -5.96
C GLY A 200 -5.91 -10.09 -6.96
N TYR A 201 -6.08 -9.68 -8.20
CA TYR A 201 -6.04 -10.56 -9.36
C TYR A 201 -4.98 -10.02 -10.34
N THR A 202 -4.12 -10.92 -10.82
CA THR A 202 -3.07 -10.63 -11.77
C THR A 202 -3.31 -11.38 -13.06
N PHE A 203 -3.18 -10.69 -14.17
CA PHE A 203 -3.18 -11.23 -15.52
C PHE A 203 -1.78 -11.08 -16.12
N TYR A 204 -1.18 -12.20 -16.58
CA TYR A 204 0.11 -12.28 -17.26
C TYR A 204 -0.11 -12.29 -18.76
N PHE A 205 0.60 -11.44 -19.50
CA PHE A 205 0.32 -11.22 -20.93
C PHE A 205 0.77 -12.37 -21.83
N ASN A 206 1.94 -12.98 -21.59
CA ASN A 206 2.46 -14.08 -22.40
C ASN A 206 2.34 -15.44 -21.69
N GLY A 207 1.84 -15.44 -20.48
CA GLY A 207 1.82 -16.61 -19.61
C GLY A 207 3.15 -16.84 -18.89
N LYS A 208 3.08 -17.66 -17.86
CA LYS A 208 4.25 -18.04 -17.08
C LYS A 208 5.00 -19.12 -17.85
N LYS A 209 6.26 -18.88 -18.18
CA LYS A 209 7.10 -19.84 -18.92
C LYS A 209 7.90 -20.71 -17.98
N ASN A 210 8.02 -22.00 -18.29
CA ASN A 210 9.01 -22.86 -17.65
C ASN A 210 10.41 -22.50 -18.14
N PRO A 211 11.43 -22.40 -17.24
CA PRO A 211 12.79 -22.03 -17.62
C PRO A 211 13.44 -23.00 -18.61
N ASP A 212 12.90 -24.22 -18.75
CA ASP A 212 13.44 -25.30 -19.63
C ASP A 212 12.80 -25.31 -21.03
N GLU A 213 11.94 -24.35 -21.39
CA GLU A 213 11.24 -24.30 -22.69
C GLU A 213 11.86 -23.33 -23.72
N ASP A 214 13.07 -22.78 -23.47
CA ASP A 214 13.80 -21.89 -24.41
C ASP A 214 14.94 -22.63 -25.14
#